data_4b81991b67ba2cdd3ce8c567b2ec4032
#
_entry.id   4b81991b67ba2cdd3ce8c567b2ec4032
#
_cell.length_a   1.000
_cell.length_b   1.000
_cell.length_c   1.000
_cell.angle_alpha   90.00
_cell.angle_beta   90.00
_cell.angle_gamma   90.00
#
_symmetry.space_group_name_H-M   'P 1'
#
loop_
_entity.id
_entity.type
_entity.pdbx_description
1 polymer ?
#
loop_
_entity_poly.entity_id
_entity_poly.type
_entity_poly.pdbx_seq_one_letter_code
_entity_poly.pdbx_strand_id
1 'polypeptide(L)'
;MAQTQGTGSQGAGTHGAGKGGGSSADGFVGRVLGRLGRWGGLVFLLAGLATSGWGGYEGAYTVGWAGTHGTLTVKQCVDDSSLNSSRNSRKKRLTVRCDGRFASADGSSTDANATVRVRSEYASGTELSVQQVDAPSSATAADGDYVRTDKPRAWRFFAAFFGGWVLTGLGVFCLATGYAPFGRSRVSYDEAWEASGRGATRPVLIGMLGVGLLGAGVSYLVSYFV
;
A
#
# COMPACT_ATOMS: atom_id res chain seq x y z
N MET A 1 1.32 33.61 -62.98
CA MET A 1 2.38 34.64 -63.09
C MET A 1 3.17 34.60 -61.79
N ALA A 2 4.47 34.45 -61.94
CA ALA A 2 5.59 34.67 -61.04
C ALA A 2 5.78 33.63 -59.93
N GLN A 3 6.62 32.62 -60.22
CA GLN A 3 7.46 31.83 -59.27
C GLN A 3 8.57 32.72 -58.71
N THR A 4 8.80 32.67 -57.43
CA THR A 4 10.04 33.18 -56.83
C THR A 4 10.75 32.02 -56.14
N GLN A 5 11.80 31.50 -56.83
CA GLN A 5 12.79 30.58 -56.26
C GLN A 5 13.68 31.35 -55.29
N GLY A 6 13.67 30.94 -54.04
CA GLY A 6 14.61 31.37 -53.01
C GLY A 6 15.70 30.34 -52.84
N THR A 7 16.85 30.56 -53.42
CA THR A 7 18.13 29.87 -53.19
C THR A 7 18.66 30.23 -51.80
N GLY A 8 18.66 29.31 -50.85
CA GLY A 8 19.21 29.47 -49.51
C GLY A 8 20.41 28.56 -49.28
N SER A 9 21.53 29.17 -49.33
CA SER A 9 22.86 28.89 -48.76
C SER A 9 23.02 27.63 -47.89
N GLN A 10 23.83 26.69 -48.38
CA GLN A 10 24.44 25.59 -47.64
C GLN A 10 25.54 26.16 -46.72
N GLY A 11 25.26 26.29 -45.42
CA GLY A 11 26.26 26.51 -44.39
C GLY A 11 26.97 25.20 -44.04
N ALA A 12 28.19 25.03 -44.55
CA ALA A 12 29.11 23.99 -44.16
C ALA A 12 29.54 24.21 -42.69
N GLY A 13 28.81 23.59 -41.74
CA GLY A 13 29.19 23.53 -40.36
C GLY A 13 30.27 22.48 -40.12
N THR A 14 31.50 22.93 -39.90
CA THR A 14 32.65 22.16 -39.49
C THR A 14 32.33 21.32 -38.26
N HIS A 15 32.29 19.99 -38.41
CA HIS A 15 32.25 19.02 -37.32
C HIS A 15 33.54 19.14 -36.51
N GLY A 16 33.50 19.94 -35.42
CA GLY A 16 34.48 19.90 -34.37
C GLY A 16 34.35 18.57 -33.64
N ALA A 17 35.24 17.63 -33.98
CA ALA A 17 35.41 16.38 -33.21
C ALA A 17 35.98 16.73 -31.84
N GLY A 18 35.14 17.13 -30.92
CA GLY A 18 35.44 17.22 -29.48
C GLY A 18 35.59 15.80 -28.92
N LYS A 19 36.84 15.28 -28.95
CA LYS A 19 37.27 14.12 -28.18
C LYS A 19 37.17 14.46 -26.69
N GLY A 20 35.95 14.41 -26.14
CA GLY A 20 35.72 14.40 -24.71
C GLY A 20 36.17 13.08 -24.12
N GLY A 21 37.40 13.03 -23.61
CA GLY A 21 37.89 11.93 -22.79
C GLY A 21 37.06 11.80 -21.53
N GLY A 22 35.94 11.09 -21.62
CA GLY A 22 35.16 10.69 -20.46
C GLY A 22 35.98 9.74 -19.62
N SER A 23 36.35 10.17 -18.42
CA SER A 23 37.18 9.37 -17.51
C SER A 23 36.43 8.05 -17.19
N SER A 24 37.20 6.95 -17.08
CA SER A 24 36.67 5.62 -16.75
C SER A 24 35.82 5.60 -15.47
N ALA A 25 36.00 6.58 -14.60
CA ALA A 25 35.22 6.81 -13.40
C ALA A 25 33.73 7.13 -13.69
N ASP A 26 33.45 7.89 -14.76
CA ASP A 26 32.07 8.25 -15.14
C ASP A 26 31.25 7.03 -15.62
N GLY A 27 31.89 6.08 -16.26
CA GLY A 27 31.27 4.83 -16.70
C GLY A 27 30.93 3.88 -15.54
N PHE A 28 31.76 3.87 -14.49
CA PHE A 28 31.54 3.04 -13.29
C PHE A 28 30.38 3.62 -12.45
N VAL A 29 30.42 4.91 -12.16
CA VAL A 29 29.37 5.59 -11.39
C VAL A 29 28.01 5.46 -12.07
N GLY A 30 27.94 5.58 -13.40
CA GLY A 30 26.67 5.41 -14.17
C GLY A 30 26.09 3.99 -14.05
N ARG A 31 26.95 2.96 -14.05
CA ARG A 31 26.52 1.56 -13.86
C ARG A 31 26.02 1.28 -12.44
N VAL A 32 26.68 1.82 -11.43
CA VAL A 32 26.28 1.67 -10.01
C VAL A 32 24.95 2.38 -9.76
N LEU A 33 24.79 3.62 -10.26
CA LEU A 33 23.52 4.38 -10.12
C LEU A 33 22.36 3.72 -10.84
N GLY A 34 22.55 3.15 -12.02
CA GLY A 34 21.52 2.39 -12.73
C GLY A 34 21.10 1.11 -11.99
N ARG A 35 22.06 0.44 -11.32
CA ARG A 35 21.74 -0.69 -10.44
C ARG A 35 20.96 -0.25 -9.19
N LEU A 36 21.35 0.84 -8.56
CA LEU A 36 20.65 1.40 -7.40
C LEU A 36 19.20 1.81 -7.76
N GLY A 37 18.96 2.38 -8.94
CA GLY A 37 17.61 2.70 -9.41
C GLY A 37 16.74 1.45 -9.54
N ARG A 38 17.27 0.37 -10.11
CA ARG A 38 16.56 -0.91 -10.22
C ARG A 38 16.32 -1.57 -8.87
N TRP A 39 17.29 -1.57 -7.96
CA TRP A 39 17.10 -2.07 -6.58
C TRP A 39 16.06 -1.25 -5.82
N GLY A 40 16.10 0.08 -5.95
CA GLY A 40 15.05 0.95 -5.41
C GLY A 40 13.68 0.62 -5.97
N GLY A 41 13.59 0.41 -7.29
CA GLY A 41 12.35 -0.02 -7.95
C GLY A 41 11.82 -1.35 -7.43
N LEU A 42 12.71 -2.33 -7.19
CA LEU A 42 12.32 -3.62 -6.60
C LEU A 42 11.77 -3.45 -5.17
N VAL A 43 12.41 -2.62 -4.35
CA VAL A 43 11.95 -2.33 -2.98
C VAL A 43 10.56 -1.69 -3.02
N PHE A 44 10.32 -0.69 -3.88
CA PHE A 44 8.99 -0.08 -4.03
C PHE A 44 7.94 -1.06 -4.51
N LEU A 45 8.29 -1.93 -5.45
CA LEU A 45 7.38 -2.96 -5.96
C LEU A 45 6.98 -3.93 -4.84
N LEU A 46 7.94 -4.48 -4.11
CA LEU A 46 7.69 -5.41 -3.01
C LEU A 46 6.92 -4.74 -1.87
N ALA A 47 7.31 -3.54 -1.48
CA ALA A 47 6.61 -2.77 -0.46
C ALA A 47 5.17 -2.44 -0.88
N GLY A 48 4.96 -2.07 -2.15
CA GLY A 48 3.64 -1.80 -2.70
C GLY A 48 2.75 -3.04 -2.69
N LEU A 49 3.26 -4.19 -3.15
CA LEU A 49 2.53 -5.46 -3.13
C LEU A 49 2.20 -5.91 -1.70
N ALA A 50 3.15 -5.81 -0.77
CA ALA A 50 2.94 -6.15 0.64
C ALA A 50 1.88 -5.24 1.28
N THR A 51 1.94 -3.93 1.04
CA THR A 51 0.97 -2.96 1.55
C THR A 51 -0.42 -3.20 0.96
N SER A 52 -0.52 -3.48 -0.35
CA SER A 52 -1.80 -3.81 -0.99
C SER A 52 -2.35 -5.13 -0.46
N GLY A 53 -1.55 -6.17 -0.37
CA GLY A 53 -1.98 -7.47 0.17
C GLY A 53 -2.52 -7.34 1.60
N TRP A 54 -1.76 -6.68 2.47
CA TRP A 54 -2.18 -6.44 3.84
C TRP A 54 -3.42 -5.55 3.93
N GLY A 55 -3.46 -4.42 3.21
CA GLY A 55 -4.62 -3.51 3.22
C GLY A 55 -5.89 -4.15 2.68
N GLY A 56 -5.78 -4.99 1.64
CA GLY A 56 -6.89 -5.75 1.09
C GLY A 56 -7.41 -6.82 2.05
N TYR A 57 -6.50 -7.58 2.66
CA TYR A 57 -6.82 -8.61 3.65
C TYR A 57 -7.55 -8.01 4.86
N GLU A 58 -6.93 -7.06 5.56
CA GLU A 58 -7.52 -6.42 6.74
C GLU A 58 -8.82 -5.66 6.40
N GLY A 59 -8.85 -5.01 5.23
CA GLY A 59 -10.04 -4.31 4.74
C GLY A 59 -11.23 -5.25 4.54
N ALA A 60 -11.02 -6.41 3.91
CA ALA A 60 -12.06 -7.38 3.64
C ALA A 60 -12.69 -7.94 4.93
N TYR A 61 -11.87 -8.28 5.93
CA TYR A 61 -12.38 -8.74 7.23
C TYR A 61 -13.07 -7.62 8.01
N THR A 62 -12.51 -6.41 8.01
CA THR A 62 -13.08 -5.28 8.77
C THR A 62 -14.43 -4.81 8.18
N VAL A 63 -14.65 -4.92 6.86
CA VAL A 63 -15.96 -4.65 6.22
C VAL A 63 -16.94 -5.80 6.45
N GLY A 64 -16.45 -7.02 6.67
CA GLY A 64 -17.27 -8.21 6.79
C GLY A 64 -17.50 -8.96 5.48
N TRP A 65 -16.63 -8.75 4.48
CA TRP A 65 -16.68 -9.50 3.22
C TRP A 65 -16.03 -10.88 3.30
N ALA A 66 -15.17 -11.08 4.29
CA ALA A 66 -14.48 -12.33 4.53
C ALA A 66 -14.67 -12.78 5.98
N GLY A 67 -14.58 -14.10 6.21
CA GLY A 67 -14.81 -14.71 7.52
C GLY A 67 -16.28 -14.96 7.85
N THR A 68 -16.55 -15.45 9.06
CA THR A 68 -17.91 -15.71 9.54
C THR A 68 -18.42 -14.55 10.37
N HIS A 69 -19.48 -13.90 9.90
CA HIS A 69 -20.11 -12.80 10.62
C HIS A 69 -20.87 -13.29 11.84
N GLY A 70 -20.76 -12.57 12.95
CA GLY A 70 -21.48 -12.91 14.17
C GLY A 70 -21.47 -11.81 15.23
N THR A 71 -22.00 -12.15 16.38
CA THR A 71 -22.12 -11.26 17.54
C THR A 71 -21.29 -11.80 18.69
N LEU A 72 -20.47 -10.96 19.27
CA LEU A 72 -19.72 -11.25 20.49
C LEU A 72 -20.41 -10.55 21.67
N THR A 73 -20.94 -11.34 22.61
CA THR A 73 -21.46 -10.83 23.87
C THR A 73 -20.34 -10.73 24.89
N VAL A 74 -20.01 -9.51 25.30
CA VAL A 74 -18.88 -9.21 26.19
C VAL A 74 -19.15 -9.75 27.57
N LYS A 75 -18.21 -10.50 28.15
CA LYS A 75 -18.20 -10.91 29.56
C LYS A 75 -17.38 -9.95 30.41
N GLN A 76 -16.16 -9.65 29.97
CA GLN A 76 -15.26 -8.71 30.64
C GLN A 76 -14.29 -8.09 29.64
N CYS A 77 -13.83 -6.89 29.97
CA CYS A 77 -12.79 -6.20 29.23
C CYS A 77 -11.60 -5.92 30.17
N VAL A 78 -10.38 -6.16 29.69
CA VAL A 78 -9.14 -5.94 30.43
C VAL A 78 -8.23 -5.04 29.60
N ASP A 79 -7.63 -4.07 30.24
CA ASP A 79 -6.65 -3.17 29.62
C ASP A 79 -5.39 -3.95 29.23
N ASP A 80 -5.11 -4.08 27.94
CA ASP A 80 -3.94 -4.78 27.38
C ASP A 80 -2.66 -3.91 27.44
N SER A 81 -2.69 -2.81 28.20
CA SER A 81 -1.59 -1.87 28.34
C SER A 81 -0.35 -2.45 29.05
N SER A 82 -0.50 -3.56 29.74
CA SER A 82 0.58 -4.24 30.45
C SER A 82 1.62 -4.92 29.54
N LEU A 83 1.22 -5.30 28.32
CA LEU A 83 2.11 -5.99 27.37
C LEU A 83 2.96 -5.03 26.51
N ASN A 84 2.65 -3.76 26.47
CA ASN A 84 3.30 -2.77 25.62
C ASN A 84 4.06 -1.70 26.42
N SER A 85 4.73 -2.10 27.48
CA SER A 85 5.58 -1.24 28.32
C SER A 85 6.90 -0.88 27.63
N SER A 86 6.84 -0.42 26.38
CA SER A 86 7.97 0.24 25.74
C SER A 86 8.08 1.67 26.26
N ARG A 87 9.15 1.93 27.03
CA ARG A 87 9.46 3.16 27.76
C ARG A 87 9.41 4.49 26.97
N ASN A 88 9.09 4.49 25.68
CA ASN A 88 9.25 5.67 24.81
C ASN A 88 7.98 6.11 24.06
N SER A 89 6.80 5.57 24.33
CA SER A 89 5.59 5.93 23.59
C SER A 89 4.80 7.02 24.32
N ARG A 90 4.98 8.28 23.94
CA ARG A 90 4.22 9.45 24.43
C ARG A 90 2.71 9.41 24.12
N LYS A 91 2.23 8.41 23.37
CA LYS A 91 0.80 8.12 23.14
C LYS A 91 0.54 6.66 23.47
N LYS A 92 0.13 6.38 24.72
CA LYS A 92 -0.51 5.10 25.07
C LYS A 92 -1.73 4.93 24.15
N ARG A 93 -1.61 4.07 23.15
CA ARG A 93 -2.81 3.53 22.48
C ARG A 93 -3.37 2.50 23.45
N LEU A 94 -4.39 2.91 24.20
CA LEU A 94 -5.15 1.99 25.04
C LEU A 94 -5.78 0.97 24.10
N THR A 95 -5.28 -0.24 24.09
CA THR A 95 -5.89 -1.38 23.41
C THR A 95 -6.50 -2.20 24.51
N VAL A 96 -7.81 -2.32 24.50
CA VAL A 96 -8.57 -3.09 25.44
C VAL A 96 -8.85 -4.45 24.84
N ARG A 97 -8.64 -5.50 25.57
CA ARG A 97 -8.99 -6.86 25.23
C ARG A 97 -10.31 -7.20 25.90
N CYS A 98 -11.32 -7.53 25.11
CA CYS A 98 -12.61 -7.97 25.63
C CYS A 98 -12.79 -9.45 25.34
N ASP A 99 -13.05 -10.21 26.39
CA ASP A 99 -13.38 -11.63 26.34
C ASP A 99 -14.90 -11.79 26.37
N GLY A 100 -15.43 -12.73 25.61
CA GLY A 100 -16.88 -12.89 25.50
C GLY A 100 -17.28 -14.22 24.87
N ARG A 101 -18.57 -14.32 24.56
CA ARG A 101 -19.14 -15.44 23.82
C ARG A 101 -19.49 -14.98 22.41
N PHE A 102 -18.92 -15.64 21.43
CA PHE A 102 -19.27 -15.45 20.01
C PHE A 102 -20.40 -16.40 19.60
N ALA A 103 -21.29 -15.88 18.79
CA ALA A 103 -22.32 -16.65 18.08
C ALA A 103 -22.37 -16.14 16.63
N SER A 104 -22.20 -17.05 15.66
CA SER A 104 -22.33 -16.72 14.25
C SER A 104 -23.77 -16.36 13.89
N ALA A 105 -23.96 -15.48 12.93
CA ALA A 105 -25.28 -15.02 12.49
C ALA A 105 -26.15 -16.15 11.88
N ASP A 106 -25.50 -17.16 11.28
CA ASP A 106 -26.13 -18.34 10.71
C ASP A 106 -26.33 -19.48 11.72
N GLY A 107 -25.87 -19.32 12.96
CA GLY A 107 -25.97 -20.33 14.02
C GLY A 107 -25.00 -21.51 13.85
N SER A 108 -24.12 -21.49 12.83
CA SER A 108 -23.22 -22.60 12.53
C SER A 108 -22.07 -22.76 13.51
N SER A 109 -21.66 -21.67 14.17
CA SER A 109 -20.51 -21.62 15.06
C SER A 109 -20.79 -20.84 16.34
N THR A 110 -20.31 -21.38 17.46
CA THR A 110 -20.32 -20.70 18.76
C THR A 110 -18.99 -20.88 19.44
N ASP A 111 -18.44 -19.81 20.03
CA ASP A 111 -17.23 -19.87 20.84
C ASP A 111 -17.47 -19.19 22.19
N ALA A 112 -17.24 -19.93 23.28
CA ALA A 112 -17.45 -19.45 24.63
C ALA A 112 -16.31 -18.59 25.17
N ASN A 113 -15.14 -18.63 24.51
CA ASN A 113 -13.89 -17.98 24.93
C ASN A 113 -13.35 -17.03 23.86
N ALA A 114 -14.24 -16.48 23.05
CA ALA A 114 -13.86 -15.52 22.00
C ALA A 114 -13.24 -14.26 22.59
N THR A 115 -12.17 -13.78 21.96
CA THR A 115 -11.43 -12.61 22.40
C THR A 115 -11.33 -11.59 21.27
N VAL A 116 -11.68 -10.33 21.52
CA VAL A 116 -11.57 -9.25 20.54
C VAL A 116 -10.77 -8.08 21.11
N ARG A 117 -9.94 -7.45 20.26
CA ARG A 117 -9.24 -6.22 20.60
C ARG A 117 -10.03 -5.00 20.17
N VAL A 118 -10.31 -4.11 21.11
CA VAL A 118 -11.10 -2.90 20.92
C VAL A 118 -10.36 -1.67 21.44
N ARG A 119 -10.88 -0.47 21.15
CA ARG A 119 -10.26 0.79 21.58
C ARG A 119 -10.78 1.33 22.89
N SER A 120 -11.94 0.86 23.32
CA SER A 120 -12.63 1.31 24.53
C SER A 120 -13.20 0.12 25.27
N GLU A 121 -13.33 0.23 26.56
CA GLU A 121 -14.01 -0.76 27.38
C GLU A 121 -15.51 -0.78 27.07
N TYR A 122 -16.09 -1.96 27.16
CA TYR A 122 -17.52 -2.19 27.02
C TYR A 122 -18.05 -2.86 28.27
N ALA A 123 -19.27 -2.51 28.66
CA ALA A 123 -19.94 -3.14 29.79
C ALA A 123 -20.24 -4.61 29.48
N SER A 124 -20.21 -5.45 30.54
CA SER A 124 -20.63 -6.85 30.44
C SER A 124 -22.08 -6.93 29.88
N GLY A 125 -22.31 -7.86 28.96
CA GLY A 125 -23.57 -8.03 28.26
C GLY A 125 -23.69 -7.18 26.98
N THR A 126 -22.72 -6.30 26.67
CA THR A 126 -22.73 -5.55 25.40
C THR A 126 -22.50 -6.48 24.22
N GLU A 127 -23.31 -6.34 23.19
CA GLU A 127 -23.17 -7.07 21.93
C GLU A 127 -22.31 -6.29 20.93
N LEU A 128 -21.25 -6.92 20.46
CA LEU A 128 -20.34 -6.36 19.45
C LEU A 128 -20.47 -7.15 18.16
N SER A 129 -20.63 -6.46 17.06
CA SER A 129 -20.54 -7.07 15.72
C SER A 129 -19.09 -7.38 15.40
N VAL A 130 -18.79 -8.65 15.17
CA VAL A 130 -17.45 -9.16 14.91
C VAL A 130 -17.43 -10.13 13.75
N GLN A 131 -16.25 -10.27 13.15
CA GLN A 131 -15.97 -11.24 12.10
C GLN A 131 -14.99 -12.25 12.65
N GLN A 132 -15.31 -13.54 12.57
CA GLN A 132 -14.40 -14.60 12.87
C GLN A 132 -13.48 -14.81 11.67
N VAL A 133 -12.18 -14.61 11.88
CA VAL A 133 -11.12 -14.80 10.87
C VAL A 133 -10.72 -16.26 10.85
N ASP A 134 -10.37 -16.78 12.02
CA ASP A 134 -10.03 -18.19 12.22
C ASP A 134 -10.92 -18.80 13.30
N ALA A 135 -11.40 -20.00 13.04
CA ALA A 135 -12.16 -20.75 14.02
C ALA A 135 -11.21 -21.26 15.14
N PRO A 136 -11.68 -21.32 16.40
CA PRO A 136 -10.88 -21.91 17.47
C PRO A 136 -10.58 -23.38 17.17
N SER A 137 -9.37 -23.83 17.54
CA SER A 137 -8.92 -25.21 17.32
C SER A 137 -9.78 -26.26 18.06
N SER A 138 -10.45 -25.84 19.13
CA SER A 138 -11.41 -26.63 19.89
C SER A 138 -12.44 -25.73 20.59
N ALA A 139 -13.55 -26.29 21.03
CA ALA A 139 -14.63 -25.55 21.71
C ALA A 139 -14.21 -24.88 23.02
N THR A 140 -13.07 -25.26 23.58
CA THR A 140 -12.50 -24.71 24.82
C THR A 140 -11.24 -23.87 24.59
N ALA A 141 -10.71 -23.87 23.36
CA ALA A 141 -9.52 -23.10 23.02
C ALA A 141 -9.88 -21.60 22.93
N ALA A 142 -8.98 -20.76 23.38
CA ALA A 142 -9.08 -19.29 23.27
C ALA A 142 -8.17 -18.76 22.16
N ASP A 143 -8.01 -19.54 21.08
CA ASP A 143 -7.12 -19.28 19.96
C ASP A 143 -7.86 -18.79 18.69
N GLY A 144 -9.18 -18.66 18.74
CA GLY A 144 -9.96 -18.05 17.66
C GLY A 144 -9.58 -16.58 17.45
N ASP A 145 -9.44 -16.16 16.20
CA ASP A 145 -9.16 -14.77 15.85
C ASP A 145 -10.45 -14.05 15.43
N TYR A 146 -10.71 -12.92 16.07
CA TYR A 146 -11.92 -12.13 15.91
C TYR A 146 -11.58 -10.67 15.65
N VAL A 147 -12.14 -10.11 14.58
CA VAL A 147 -11.98 -8.71 14.22
C VAL A 147 -13.31 -7.99 14.34
N ARG A 148 -13.31 -6.85 15.04
CA ARG A 148 -14.49 -6.01 15.13
C ARG A 148 -14.80 -5.39 13.76
N THR A 149 -16.05 -5.48 13.34
CA THR A 149 -16.54 -4.80 12.15
C THR A 149 -16.61 -3.29 12.41
N ASP A 150 -15.78 -2.52 11.71
CA ASP A 150 -15.68 -1.06 11.88
C ASP A 150 -15.51 -0.41 10.49
N LYS A 151 -16.62 0.07 9.94
CA LYS A 151 -16.65 0.64 8.57
C LYS A 151 -15.65 1.79 8.37
N PRO A 152 -15.55 2.82 9.26
CA PRO A 152 -14.56 3.88 9.07
C PRO A 152 -13.11 3.37 9.05
N ARG A 153 -12.83 2.33 9.83
CA ARG A 153 -11.50 1.70 9.88
C ARG A 153 -11.22 0.92 8.61
N ALA A 154 -12.21 0.23 8.07
CA ALA A 154 -12.09 -0.54 6.84
C ALA A 154 -11.69 0.35 5.65
N TRP A 155 -12.29 1.52 5.52
CA TRP A 155 -11.94 2.46 4.45
C TRP A 155 -10.48 2.93 4.49
N ARG A 156 -9.88 3.01 5.69
CA ARG A 156 -8.44 3.30 5.83
C ARG A 156 -7.55 2.16 5.33
N PHE A 157 -7.98 0.92 5.51
CA PHE A 157 -7.27 -0.24 4.93
C PHE A 157 -7.38 -0.26 3.41
N PHE A 158 -8.56 0.09 2.84
CA PHE A 158 -8.68 0.26 1.40
C PHE A 158 -7.85 1.42 0.86
N ALA A 159 -7.72 2.51 1.59
CA ALA A 159 -6.80 3.58 1.22
C ALA A 159 -5.33 3.08 1.19
N ALA A 160 -4.93 2.22 2.14
CA ALA A 160 -3.62 1.57 2.13
C ALA A 160 -3.47 0.59 0.95
N PHE A 161 -4.51 -0.18 0.64
CA PHE A 161 -4.55 -1.07 -0.54
C PHE A 161 -4.28 -0.29 -1.83
N PHE A 162 -5.02 0.77 -2.08
CA PHE A 162 -4.84 1.59 -3.28
C PHE A 162 -3.52 2.38 -3.27
N GLY A 163 -3.06 2.83 -2.09
CA GLY A 163 -1.75 3.46 -1.92
C GLY A 163 -0.61 2.51 -2.27
N GLY A 164 -0.75 1.23 -1.93
CA GLY A 164 0.18 0.16 -2.34
C GLY A 164 0.25 0.00 -3.86
N TRP A 165 -0.87 0.15 -4.57
CA TRP A 165 -0.88 0.15 -6.04
C TRP A 165 -0.06 1.30 -6.63
N VAL A 166 -0.11 2.49 -6.04
CA VAL A 166 0.74 3.62 -6.45
C VAL A 166 2.21 3.29 -6.27
N LEU A 167 2.59 2.72 -5.11
CA LEU A 167 3.98 2.30 -4.84
C LEU A 167 4.43 1.21 -5.83
N THR A 168 3.57 0.24 -6.13
CA THR A 168 3.84 -0.80 -7.12
C THR A 168 4.06 -0.20 -8.51
N GLY A 169 3.21 0.74 -8.93
CA GLY A 169 3.36 1.46 -10.21
C GLY A 169 4.67 2.24 -10.29
N LEU A 170 5.06 2.95 -9.22
CA LEU A 170 6.36 3.62 -9.13
C LEU A 170 7.52 2.62 -9.19
N GLY A 171 7.39 1.47 -8.52
CA GLY A 171 8.37 0.39 -8.57
C GLY A 171 8.58 -0.13 -9.99
N VAL A 172 7.49 -0.41 -10.70
CA VAL A 172 7.52 -0.85 -12.10
C VAL A 172 8.17 0.21 -13.00
N PHE A 173 7.82 1.49 -12.80
CA PHE A 173 8.43 2.60 -13.54
C PHE A 173 9.95 2.66 -13.33
N CYS A 174 10.40 2.61 -12.07
CA CYS A 174 11.83 2.63 -11.73
C CYS A 174 12.58 1.42 -12.31
N LEU A 175 11.96 0.23 -12.29
CA LEU A 175 12.55 -0.98 -12.87
C LEU A 175 12.66 -0.88 -14.40
N ALA A 176 11.61 -0.39 -15.06
CA ALA A 176 11.56 -0.29 -16.52
C ALA A 176 12.52 0.77 -17.07
N THR A 177 12.64 1.91 -16.39
CA THR A 177 13.43 3.06 -16.85
C THR A 177 14.81 3.16 -16.21
N GLY A 178 15.05 2.48 -15.08
CA GLY A 178 16.25 2.65 -14.27
C GLY A 178 16.31 4.03 -13.57
N TYR A 179 15.19 4.76 -13.53
CA TYR A 179 15.10 6.05 -12.85
C TYR A 179 15.24 5.86 -11.33
N ALA A 180 16.06 6.71 -10.70
CA ALA A 180 16.26 6.71 -9.26
C ALA A 180 15.69 8.02 -8.66
N PRO A 181 14.51 7.99 -8.00
CA PRO A 181 13.88 9.20 -7.47
C PRO A 181 14.66 9.83 -6.31
N PHE A 182 15.60 9.10 -5.70
CA PHE A 182 16.39 9.55 -4.53
C PHE A 182 17.86 9.81 -4.86
N GLY A 183 18.19 10.30 -6.06
CA GLY A 183 19.58 10.54 -6.42
C GLY A 183 19.74 11.49 -7.60
N ARG A 184 20.98 11.90 -7.88
CA ARG A 184 21.35 12.52 -9.15
C ARG A 184 21.28 11.47 -10.24
N SER A 185 20.07 11.14 -10.72
CA SER A 185 19.93 10.30 -11.89
C SER A 185 20.48 11.02 -13.12
N ARG A 186 21.28 10.33 -13.94
CA ARG A 186 21.70 10.87 -15.25
C ARG A 186 20.55 10.91 -16.25
N VAL A 187 19.48 10.17 -16.00
CA VAL A 187 18.29 10.12 -16.82
C VAL A 187 17.34 11.17 -16.27
N SER A 188 17.01 12.17 -17.09
CA SER A 188 15.97 13.15 -16.75
C SER A 188 14.60 12.44 -16.68
N TYR A 189 13.67 13.03 -15.94
CA TYR A 189 12.30 12.48 -15.85
C TYR A 189 11.67 12.36 -17.23
N ASP A 190 11.91 13.37 -18.11
CA ASP A 190 11.36 13.41 -19.48
C ASP A 190 11.91 12.27 -20.35
N GLU A 191 13.23 12.01 -20.29
CA GLU A 191 13.86 10.89 -21.00
C GLU A 191 13.34 9.52 -20.49
N ALA A 192 13.17 9.37 -19.18
CA ALA A 192 12.60 8.17 -18.58
C ALA A 192 11.14 7.97 -19.01
N TRP A 193 10.38 9.07 -19.08
CA TRP A 193 8.99 9.06 -19.51
C TRP A 193 8.85 8.74 -21.01
N GLU A 194 9.70 9.31 -21.86
CA GLU A 194 9.75 8.96 -23.28
C GLU A 194 10.17 7.51 -23.52
N ALA A 195 11.15 7.03 -22.75
CA ALA A 195 11.59 5.62 -22.81
C ALA A 195 10.46 4.65 -22.42
N SER A 196 9.58 5.03 -21.48
CA SER A 196 8.42 4.24 -21.10
C SER A 196 7.31 4.23 -22.17
N GLY A 197 7.32 5.18 -23.10
CA GLY A 197 6.27 5.38 -24.12
C GLY A 197 6.28 4.40 -25.28
N ARG A 198 7.29 3.55 -25.42
CA ARG A 198 7.45 2.62 -26.56
C ARG A 198 6.72 1.29 -26.42
N GLY A 199 5.54 1.25 -25.77
CA GLY A 199 4.78 0.01 -25.63
C GLY A 199 3.58 0.12 -24.69
N ALA A 200 3.07 -1.02 -24.24
CA ALA A 200 1.95 -1.10 -23.29
C ALA A 200 2.28 -0.56 -21.88
N THR A 201 3.55 -0.29 -21.59
CA THR A 201 4.01 0.10 -20.24
C THR A 201 3.41 1.43 -19.78
N ARG A 202 3.37 2.42 -20.67
CA ARG A 202 2.84 3.76 -20.34
C ARG A 202 1.35 3.76 -19.98
N PRO A 203 0.43 3.18 -20.78
CA PRO A 203 -0.98 3.15 -20.39
C PRO A 203 -1.22 2.31 -19.11
N VAL A 204 -0.47 1.23 -18.92
CA VAL A 204 -0.56 0.43 -17.69
C VAL A 204 -0.13 1.24 -16.46
N LEU A 205 0.99 1.97 -16.54
CA LEU A 205 1.46 2.85 -15.46
C LEU A 205 0.45 3.96 -15.14
N ILE A 206 -0.07 4.63 -16.16
CA ILE A 206 -1.09 5.68 -15.98
C ILE A 206 -2.35 5.08 -15.32
N GLY A 207 -2.79 3.90 -15.78
CA GLY A 207 -3.91 3.19 -15.19
C GLY A 207 -3.68 2.84 -13.73
N MET A 208 -2.53 2.24 -13.41
CA MET A 208 -2.18 1.86 -12.03
C MET A 208 -2.11 3.08 -11.10
N LEU A 209 -1.41 4.14 -11.53
CA LEU A 209 -1.29 5.36 -10.74
C LEU A 209 -2.64 6.08 -10.60
N GLY A 210 -3.43 6.17 -11.68
CA GLY A 210 -4.75 6.80 -11.68
C GLY A 210 -5.72 6.06 -10.76
N VAL A 211 -5.88 4.75 -10.93
CA VAL A 211 -6.75 3.92 -10.06
C VAL A 211 -6.26 3.94 -8.63
N GLY A 212 -4.95 3.86 -8.40
CA GLY A 212 -4.35 3.90 -7.08
C GLY A 212 -4.62 5.22 -6.35
N LEU A 213 -4.37 6.36 -7.01
CA LEU A 213 -4.58 7.69 -6.42
C LEU A 213 -6.07 8.00 -6.20
N LEU A 214 -6.92 7.73 -7.19
CA LEU A 214 -8.37 7.94 -7.06
C LEU A 214 -8.97 7.02 -5.99
N GLY A 215 -8.62 5.74 -6.01
CA GLY A 215 -9.10 4.78 -5.02
C GLY A 215 -8.65 5.13 -3.60
N ALA A 216 -7.38 5.50 -3.40
CA ALA A 216 -6.87 5.93 -2.10
C ALA A 216 -7.55 7.22 -1.63
N GLY A 217 -7.71 8.21 -2.50
CA GLY A 217 -8.38 9.48 -2.20
C GLY A 217 -9.83 9.29 -1.82
N VAL A 218 -10.60 8.55 -2.61
CA VAL A 218 -12.01 8.25 -2.32
C VAL A 218 -12.15 7.46 -1.01
N SER A 219 -11.35 6.40 -0.84
CA SER A 219 -11.39 5.59 0.39
C SER A 219 -11.05 6.42 1.63
N TYR A 220 -10.05 7.31 1.52
CA TYR A 220 -9.68 8.19 2.61
C TYR A 220 -10.80 9.19 2.94
N LEU A 221 -11.39 9.83 1.94
CA LEU A 221 -12.52 10.75 2.14
C LEU A 221 -13.72 10.04 2.78
N VAL A 222 -14.12 8.88 2.26
CA VAL A 222 -15.23 8.11 2.82
C VAL A 222 -14.99 7.76 4.30
N SER A 223 -13.72 7.51 4.70
CA SER A 223 -13.39 7.23 6.10
C SER A 223 -13.71 8.36 7.08
N TYR A 224 -13.99 9.59 6.59
CA TYR A 224 -14.39 10.74 7.41
C TYR A 224 -15.91 10.90 7.50
N PHE A 225 -16.66 10.41 6.51
CA PHE A 225 -18.11 10.63 6.44
C PHE A 225 -18.93 9.43 6.94
N VAL A 226 -18.29 8.28 7.13
CA VAL A 226 -18.92 7.05 7.60
C VAL A 226 -18.41 6.70 9.00
#